data_b77f0123a2119a441c60253802cba903
#
_entry.id   b77f0123a2119a441c60253802cba903
#
_cell.length_a   1.000
_cell.length_b   1.000
_cell.length_c   1.000
_cell.angle_alpha   90.00
_cell.angle_beta   90.00
_cell.angle_gamma   90.00
#
_symmetry.space_group_name_H-M   'P 1'
#
loop_
_entity.id
_entity.type
_entity.pdbx_description
1 polymer ?
#
loop_
_entity_poly.entity_id
_entity_poly.type
_entity_poly.pdbx_seq_one_letter_code
_entity_poly.pdbx_strand_id
1 'polypeptide(L)'
;MNKTFVMNGYLWRAMTVDAESPVLIDRTYTQRVATTDPNTLCIYLSDELEGEFLRTVLVHELAHCVMFSFHMLRTIHLMVEPRYWYEAEEWICNFIANYGSDVFDIARYILDEDVLGDYI
;
A
#
# COMPACT_ATOMS: atom_id res chain seq x y z
N MET A 1 11.27 -10.31 -7.70
CA MET A 1 10.72 -10.46 -6.34
C MET A 1 9.42 -11.24 -6.41
N ASN A 2 9.25 -12.17 -5.52
CA ASN A 2 8.00 -12.93 -5.37
C ASN A 2 7.95 -13.41 -3.93
N LYS A 3 7.17 -12.73 -3.08
CA LYS A 3 7.09 -13.04 -1.65
C LYS A 3 5.65 -13.15 -1.21
N THR A 4 5.40 -14.05 -0.27
CA THR A 4 4.09 -14.20 0.35
C THR A 4 4.11 -13.64 1.77
N PHE A 5 2.96 -13.17 2.22
CA PHE A 5 2.78 -12.71 3.59
C PHE A 5 1.33 -12.93 4.00
N VAL A 6 1.10 -13.05 5.30
CA VAL A 6 -0.25 -13.26 5.84
C VAL A 6 -0.71 -11.98 6.55
N MET A 7 -1.95 -11.60 6.30
CA MET A 7 -2.55 -10.43 6.92
C MET A 7 -4.00 -10.75 7.27
N ASN A 8 -4.28 -10.82 8.56
CA ASN A 8 -5.59 -11.18 9.10
C ASN A 8 -6.17 -12.48 8.49
N GLY A 9 -5.30 -13.49 8.35
CA GLY A 9 -5.70 -14.80 7.80
C GLY A 9 -5.70 -14.90 6.29
N TYR A 10 -5.53 -13.81 5.57
CA TYR A 10 -5.43 -13.83 4.11
C TYR A 10 -3.98 -14.03 3.68
N LEU A 11 -3.76 -14.96 2.80
CA LEU A 11 -2.42 -15.18 2.22
C LEU A 11 -2.27 -14.33 0.97
N TRP A 12 -1.45 -13.31 1.07
CA TRP A 12 -1.13 -12.39 -0.03
C TRP A 12 0.19 -12.75 -0.68
N ARG A 13 0.34 -12.30 -1.91
CA ARG A 13 1.60 -12.42 -2.65
C ARG A 13 1.96 -11.07 -3.27
N ALA A 14 3.21 -10.65 -3.08
CA ALA A 14 3.76 -9.48 -3.75
C ALA A 14 4.76 -9.96 -4.81
N MET A 15 4.61 -9.48 -6.03
CA MET A 15 5.48 -9.88 -7.13
C MET A 15 5.79 -8.73 -8.08
N THR A 16 6.98 -8.77 -8.66
CA THR A 16 7.34 -7.87 -9.73
C THR A 16 6.89 -8.44 -11.06
N VAL A 17 6.44 -7.55 -11.93
CA VAL A 17 6.00 -7.89 -13.28
C VAL A 17 6.59 -6.89 -14.26
N ASP A 18 6.54 -7.22 -15.55
CA ASP A 18 6.94 -6.28 -16.60
C ASP A 18 6.14 -4.99 -16.49
N ALA A 19 6.81 -3.85 -16.72
CA ALA A 19 6.18 -2.53 -16.60
C ALA A 19 4.97 -2.35 -17.50
N GLU A 20 4.88 -3.11 -18.59
CA GLU A 20 3.75 -3.05 -19.53
C GLU A 20 2.74 -4.17 -19.32
N SER A 21 2.88 -4.95 -18.24
CA SER A 21 1.96 -6.05 -17.97
C SER A 21 0.53 -5.54 -17.81
N PRO A 22 -0.47 -6.25 -18.39
CA PRO A 22 -1.88 -5.90 -18.22
C PRO A 22 -2.36 -5.87 -16.78
N VAL A 23 -1.70 -6.61 -15.87
CA VAL A 23 -2.09 -6.61 -14.44
C VAL A 23 -1.83 -5.26 -13.77
N LEU A 24 -1.04 -4.38 -14.39
CA LEU A 24 -0.79 -3.02 -13.91
C LEU A 24 -1.82 -2.00 -14.42
N ILE A 25 -2.81 -2.43 -15.18
CA ILE A 25 -3.91 -1.59 -15.60
C ILE A 25 -4.99 -1.67 -14.51
N ASP A 26 -5.34 -0.53 -13.92
CA ASP A 26 -6.33 -0.50 -12.86
C ASP A 26 -7.77 -0.53 -13.38
N ARG A 27 -8.74 -0.51 -12.46
CA ARG A 27 -10.16 -0.53 -12.81
C ARG A 27 -10.65 0.72 -13.55
N THR A 28 -9.81 1.77 -13.61
CA THR A 28 -10.11 2.97 -14.41
C THR A 28 -9.46 2.91 -15.79
N TYR A 29 -8.89 1.73 -16.15
CA TYR A 29 -8.16 1.51 -17.40
C TYR A 29 -6.92 2.36 -17.53
N THR A 30 -6.32 2.74 -16.39
CA THR A 30 -5.09 3.54 -16.34
C THR A 30 -3.91 2.62 -16.05
N GLN A 31 -2.82 2.77 -16.83
CA GLN A 31 -1.56 2.07 -16.57
C GLN A 31 -0.92 2.64 -15.30
N ARG A 32 -0.58 1.76 -14.36
CA ARG A 32 0.02 2.11 -13.08
C ARG A 32 1.39 1.49 -12.94
N VAL A 33 2.15 1.94 -11.94
CA VAL A 33 3.43 1.32 -11.58
C VAL A 33 3.23 0.18 -10.59
N ALA A 34 2.07 0.10 -9.97
CA ALA A 34 1.69 -0.98 -9.07
C ALA A 34 0.17 -1.05 -8.96
N THR A 35 -0.33 -2.24 -8.66
CA THR A 35 -1.74 -2.48 -8.40
C THR A 35 -1.91 -3.50 -7.28
N THR A 36 -3.02 -3.40 -6.55
CA THR A 36 -3.43 -4.39 -5.56
C THR A 36 -4.74 -5.02 -6.03
N ASP A 37 -4.75 -6.33 -6.17
CA ASP A 37 -5.94 -7.08 -6.60
C ASP A 37 -6.44 -7.97 -5.47
N PRO A 38 -7.53 -7.57 -4.79
CA PRO A 38 -8.08 -8.39 -3.71
C PRO A 38 -8.74 -9.69 -4.19
N ASN A 39 -9.07 -9.79 -5.47
CA ASN A 39 -9.66 -11.02 -6.00
C ASN A 39 -8.64 -12.15 -6.09
N THR A 40 -7.39 -11.81 -6.35
CA THR A 40 -6.29 -12.77 -6.42
C THR A 40 -5.40 -12.72 -5.19
N LEU A 41 -5.61 -11.76 -4.29
CA LEU A 41 -4.76 -11.49 -3.13
C LEU A 41 -3.31 -11.24 -3.54
N CYS A 42 -3.12 -10.42 -4.57
CA CYS A 42 -1.81 -10.10 -5.11
C CYS A 42 -1.55 -8.61 -5.14
N ILE A 43 -0.29 -8.25 -4.87
CA ILE A 43 0.27 -6.95 -5.21
C ILE A 43 1.18 -7.16 -6.42
N TYR A 44 0.97 -6.37 -7.46
CA TYR A 44 1.83 -6.37 -8.64
C TYR A 44 2.63 -5.08 -8.68
N LEU A 45 3.94 -5.19 -8.85
CA LEU A 45 4.86 -4.06 -8.87
C LEU A 45 5.62 -4.07 -10.19
N SER A 46 5.75 -2.90 -10.83
CA SER A 46 6.57 -2.78 -12.02
C SER A 46 8.03 -3.12 -11.69
N ASP A 47 8.69 -3.88 -12.56
CA ASP A 47 10.10 -4.21 -12.40
C ASP A 47 11.04 -3.03 -12.60
N GLU A 48 10.51 -1.88 -13.05
CA GLU A 48 11.27 -0.64 -13.15
C GLU A 48 11.35 0.13 -11.83
N LEU A 49 10.56 -0.25 -10.82
CA LEU A 49 10.58 0.40 -9.51
C LEU A 49 11.84 0.03 -8.74
N GLU A 50 12.47 1.03 -8.12
CA GLU A 50 13.66 0.81 -7.29
C GLU A 50 13.79 1.87 -6.20
N GLY A 51 14.62 1.60 -5.19
CA GLY A 51 14.99 2.55 -4.14
C GLY A 51 13.82 3.03 -3.30
N GLU A 52 13.87 4.28 -2.89
CA GLU A 52 12.84 4.88 -2.03
C GLU A 52 11.48 4.95 -2.71
N PHE A 53 11.45 5.13 -4.03
CA PHE A 53 10.19 5.15 -4.74
C PHE A 53 9.52 3.78 -4.70
N LEU A 54 10.28 2.70 -4.86
CA LEU A 54 9.74 1.34 -4.70
C LEU A 54 9.17 1.16 -3.29
N ARG A 55 9.89 1.61 -2.26
CA ARG A 55 9.42 1.51 -0.88
C ARG A 55 8.10 2.25 -0.68
N THR A 56 8.01 3.48 -1.16
CA THR A 56 6.80 4.30 -1.01
C THR A 56 5.62 3.66 -1.72
N VAL A 57 5.82 3.19 -2.95
CA VAL A 57 4.78 2.50 -3.72
C VAL A 57 4.33 1.23 -3.01
N LEU A 58 5.28 0.43 -2.51
CA LEU A 58 4.95 -0.81 -1.80
C LEU A 58 4.12 -0.53 -0.55
N VAL A 59 4.48 0.48 0.24
CA VAL A 59 3.72 0.85 1.44
C VAL A 59 2.30 1.27 1.05
N HIS A 60 2.14 2.03 -0.03
CA HIS A 60 0.83 2.41 -0.55
C HIS A 60 -0.02 1.18 -0.86
N GLU A 61 0.54 0.21 -1.58
CA GLU A 61 -0.19 -1.02 -1.94
C GLU A 61 -0.47 -1.90 -0.72
N LEU A 62 0.45 -1.96 0.24
CA LEU A 62 0.21 -2.68 1.50
C LEU A 62 -0.92 -2.05 2.30
N ALA A 63 -1.09 -0.73 2.23
CA ALA A 63 -2.21 -0.06 2.87
C ALA A 63 -3.55 -0.52 2.28
N HIS A 64 -3.63 -0.72 0.96
CA HIS A 64 -4.81 -1.33 0.34
C HIS A 64 -5.07 -2.73 0.89
N CYS A 65 -4.01 -3.52 1.06
CA CYS A 65 -4.13 -4.88 1.63
C CYS A 65 -4.69 -4.84 3.05
N VAL A 66 -4.23 -3.89 3.87
CA VAL A 66 -4.75 -3.71 5.24
C VAL A 66 -6.23 -3.38 5.21
N MET A 67 -6.62 -2.43 4.37
CA MET A 67 -8.02 -2.01 4.29
C MET A 67 -8.93 -3.14 3.87
N PHE A 68 -8.50 -3.97 2.92
CA PHE A 68 -9.25 -5.15 2.51
C PHE A 68 -9.24 -6.22 3.62
N SER A 69 -8.06 -6.60 4.11
CA SER A 69 -7.89 -7.75 5.00
C SER A 69 -8.55 -7.55 6.37
N PHE A 70 -8.63 -6.30 6.84
CA PHE A 70 -9.26 -5.98 8.13
C PHE A 70 -10.66 -5.37 7.95
N HIS A 71 -11.24 -5.48 6.75
CA HIS A 71 -12.60 -5.04 6.44
C HIS A 71 -12.85 -3.55 6.70
N MET A 72 -11.82 -2.72 6.50
CA MET A 72 -11.90 -1.29 6.77
C MET A 72 -12.62 -0.51 5.65
N LEU A 73 -12.74 -1.10 4.46
CA LEU A 73 -13.46 -0.45 3.35
C LEU A 73 -14.91 -0.17 3.71
N ARG A 74 -15.54 -1.04 4.49
CA ARG A 74 -16.90 -0.83 4.95
C ARG A 74 -17.03 0.46 5.75
N THR A 75 -16.05 0.76 6.60
CA THR A 75 -16.05 1.99 7.39
C THR A 75 -16.00 3.21 6.49
N ILE A 76 -15.15 3.19 5.46
CA ILE A 76 -15.07 4.29 4.49
C ILE A 76 -16.41 4.46 3.78
N HIS A 77 -17.03 3.35 3.37
CA HIS A 77 -18.31 3.38 2.65
C HIS A 77 -19.44 3.95 3.51
N LEU A 78 -19.33 3.83 4.83
CA LEU A 78 -20.31 4.42 5.75
C LEU A 78 -20.06 5.90 6.05
N MET A 79 -18.83 6.37 5.83
CA MET A 79 -18.42 7.73 6.18
C MET A 79 -18.49 8.71 5.03
N VAL A 80 -18.39 8.24 3.81
CA VAL A 80 -18.37 9.11 2.62
C VAL A 80 -19.37 8.63 1.58
N GLU A 81 -19.80 9.55 0.72
CA GLU A 81 -20.70 9.21 -0.38
C GLU A 81 -20.01 8.28 -1.38
N PRO A 82 -20.75 7.39 -2.06
CA PRO A 82 -20.18 6.42 -3.00
C PRO A 82 -19.25 7.03 -4.06
N ARG A 83 -19.54 8.22 -4.53
CA ARG A 83 -18.70 8.89 -5.55
C ARG A 83 -17.31 9.23 -5.05
N TYR A 84 -17.09 9.21 -3.72
CA TYR A 84 -15.80 9.53 -3.10
C TYR A 84 -15.10 8.31 -2.52
N TRP A 85 -15.66 7.10 -2.63
CA TRP A 85 -15.08 5.90 -2.03
C TRP A 85 -13.65 5.65 -2.52
N TYR A 86 -13.43 5.70 -3.82
CA TYR A 86 -12.11 5.47 -4.39
C TYR A 86 -11.11 6.54 -3.93
N GLU A 87 -11.50 7.80 -3.99
CA GLU A 87 -10.63 8.91 -3.59
C GLU A 87 -10.27 8.85 -2.11
N ALA A 88 -11.24 8.48 -1.26
CA ALA A 88 -11.00 8.35 0.18
C ALA A 88 -9.99 7.24 0.47
N GLU A 89 -10.14 6.07 -0.17
CA GLU A 89 -9.21 4.96 -0.03
C GLU A 89 -7.81 5.37 -0.50
N GLU A 90 -7.70 5.99 -1.66
CA GLU A 90 -6.42 6.44 -2.20
C GLU A 90 -5.76 7.50 -1.31
N TRP A 91 -6.55 8.41 -0.74
CA TRP A 91 -6.01 9.43 0.15
C TRP A 91 -5.37 8.80 1.40
N ILE A 92 -6.03 7.82 1.99
CA ILE A 92 -5.50 7.12 3.18
C ILE A 92 -4.22 6.38 2.83
N CYS A 93 -4.20 5.67 1.70
CA CYS A 93 -3.02 4.93 1.28
C CYS A 93 -1.84 5.86 1.00
N ASN A 94 -2.08 7.00 0.38
CA ASN A 94 -1.05 8.01 0.13
C ASN A 94 -0.55 8.63 1.43
N PHE A 95 -1.45 8.89 2.38
CA PHE A 95 -1.07 9.44 3.68
C PHE A 95 -0.08 8.52 4.39
N ILE A 96 -0.39 7.24 4.47
CA ILE A 96 0.49 6.26 5.12
C ILE A 96 1.81 6.13 4.38
N ALA A 97 1.76 6.06 3.05
CA ALA A 97 2.96 5.88 2.24
C ALA A 97 3.95 7.05 2.36
N ASN A 98 3.43 8.26 2.48
CA ASN A 98 4.27 9.46 2.50
C ASN A 98 4.67 9.91 3.91
N TYR A 99 3.88 9.58 4.93
CA TYR A 99 4.09 10.11 6.28
C TYR A 99 4.16 9.05 7.37
N GLY A 100 3.77 7.81 7.09
CA GLY A 100 3.71 6.76 8.11
C GLY A 100 5.04 6.47 8.77
N SER A 101 6.14 6.42 8.01
CA SER A 101 7.45 6.14 8.56
C SER A 101 7.91 7.24 9.52
N ASP A 102 7.59 8.50 9.23
CA ASP A 102 7.94 9.60 10.13
C ASP A 102 7.27 9.44 11.50
N VAL A 103 6.00 9.06 11.49
CA VAL A 103 5.26 8.85 12.75
C VAL A 103 5.89 7.74 13.58
N PHE A 104 6.19 6.60 12.96
CA PHE A 104 6.77 5.46 13.66
C PHE A 104 8.21 5.72 14.10
N ASP A 105 9.00 6.37 13.28
CA ASP A 105 10.40 6.68 13.61
C ASP A 105 10.48 7.67 14.77
N ILE A 106 9.64 8.69 14.79
CA ILE A 106 9.59 9.65 15.89
C ILE A 106 9.12 8.96 17.19
N ALA A 107 8.13 8.07 17.09
CA ALA A 107 7.68 7.31 18.26
C ALA A 107 8.81 6.47 18.85
N ARG A 108 9.59 5.78 18.01
CA ARG A 108 10.74 5.00 18.46
C ARG A 108 11.79 5.89 19.15
N TYR A 109 12.05 7.06 18.58
CA TYR A 109 12.99 8.02 19.15
C TYR A 109 12.53 8.48 20.54
N ILE A 110 11.24 8.82 20.70
CA ILE A 110 10.68 9.26 21.98
C ILE A 110 10.75 8.15 23.03
N LEU A 111 10.57 6.89 22.61
CA LEU A 111 10.60 5.73 23.50
C LEU A 111 12.03 5.18 23.73
N ASP A 112 13.05 5.88 23.27
CA ASP A 112 14.45 5.48 23.39
C ASP A 112 14.75 4.13 22.73
N GLU A 113 13.99 3.78 21.69
CA GLU A 113 14.30 2.62 20.87
C GLU A 113 15.41 2.98 19.88
N ASP A 114 16.04 1.94 19.29
CA ASP A 114 17.16 2.13 18.37
C ASP A 114 16.68 2.73 17.06
N VAL A 115 16.86 4.03 16.88
CA VAL A 115 16.47 4.76 15.69
C VAL A 115 17.68 5.50 15.13
N LEU A 116 17.99 5.22 13.85
CA LEU A 116 18.94 6.02 13.08
C LEU A 116 18.15 7.12 12.41
N GLY A 117 18.46 8.38 12.72
CA GLY A 117 17.70 9.31 12.04
C GLY A 117 17.89 10.77 12.26
N ASP A 118 17.09 11.50 11.55
CA ASP A 118 17.14 12.94 11.40
C ASP A 118 16.36 13.67 12.50
N TYR A 119 15.89 12.92 13.51
CA TYR A 119 15.05 13.46 14.59
C TYR A 119 15.84 13.74 15.88
N ILE A 120 17.13 13.49 15.85
CA ILE A 120 18.00 13.68 17.00
C ILE A 120 18.59 15.07 17.01
#